data_613190d3cef0cb855f99a42700e61791
#
_entry.id   613190d3cef0cb855f99a42700e61791
#
_cell.length_a   1.000
_cell.length_b   1.000
_cell.length_c   1.000
_cell.angle_alpha   90.00
_cell.angle_beta   90.00
_cell.angle_gamma   90.00
#
_symmetry.space_group_name_H-M   'P 1'
#
loop_
_entity.id
_entity.type
_entity.pdbx_description
1 polymer ?
#
loop_
_entity_poly.entity_id
_entity_poly.type
_entity_poly.pdbx_seq_one_letter_code
_entity_poly.pdbx_strand_id
1 'polypeptide(L)'
;MLHHLPTLLTTPPRRRHNHHALILNRDGALLVIGTTHTTGLVLPGGPAEANELPHHAARRHTDTQTGLVLPLRKILATDHTPTRLLPEALHFVHWGGRLSPAQESTVARHRPPHTVTAVHWLHRTQLADTMHPDHHRRTTHALDALTRGAHLPLLLHGTPAE
;
A
#
# COMPACT_ATOMS: atom_id res chain seq x y z
N MET A 1 4.54 38.37 17.15
CA MET A 1 4.43 37.68 18.45
C MET A 1 4.06 36.21 18.19
N LEU A 2 5.05 35.34 17.99
CA LEU A 2 4.86 33.87 17.85
C LEU A 2 5.26 33.13 19.16
N HIS A 3 4.92 33.73 20.31
CA HIS A 3 5.23 33.19 21.60
C HIS A 3 4.20 32.15 22.00
N HIS A 4 4.63 30.89 22.11
CA HIS A 4 3.94 29.70 22.61
C HIS A 4 3.12 28.87 21.64
N LEU A 5 3.65 28.61 20.43
CA LEU A 5 3.22 27.39 19.75
C LEU A 5 3.63 26.18 20.62
N PRO A 6 2.72 25.24 20.90
CA PRO A 6 3.08 24.02 21.62
C PRO A 6 4.27 23.32 20.97
N THR A 7 5.14 22.72 21.77
CA THR A 7 6.33 21.98 21.27
C THR A 7 5.97 20.97 20.16
N LEU A 8 4.77 20.40 20.22
CA LEU A 8 4.24 19.48 19.17
C LEU A 8 4.09 20.15 17.78
N LEU A 9 3.92 21.48 17.72
CA LEU A 9 3.84 22.22 16.46
C LEU A 9 5.20 22.69 15.95
N THR A 10 6.17 22.85 16.87
CA THR A 10 7.53 23.27 16.53
C THR A 10 8.47 22.09 16.27
N THR A 11 8.20 20.93 16.90
CA THR A 11 8.99 19.71 16.74
C THR A 11 8.04 18.51 16.69
N PRO A 12 7.23 18.35 15.61
CA PRO A 12 6.30 17.25 15.52
C PRO A 12 7.04 15.91 15.42
N PRO A 13 6.48 14.82 15.96
CA PRO A 13 7.05 13.51 15.81
C PRO A 13 7.11 13.13 14.32
N ARG A 14 8.25 12.62 13.88
CA ARG A 14 8.40 12.14 12.50
C ARG A 14 7.76 10.76 12.36
N ARG A 15 6.96 10.59 11.32
CA ARG A 15 6.35 9.32 10.96
C ARG A 15 6.52 9.06 9.47
N ARG A 16 6.77 7.80 9.12
CA ARG A 16 6.77 7.36 7.72
C ARG A 16 5.36 6.92 7.36
N HIS A 17 4.84 7.39 6.25
CA HIS A 17 3.56 6.96 5.70
C HIS A 17 3.84 6.06 4.50
N ASN A 18 3.41 4.81 4.58
CA ASN A 18 3.55 3.84 3.49
C ASN A 18 2.17 3.51 2.93
N HIS A 19 2.06 3.53 1.63
CA HIS A 19 0.80 3.30 0.92
C HIS A 19 0.94 2.10 -0.01
N HIS A 20 0.09 1.10 0.20
CA HIS A 20 0.12 -0.17 -0.52
C HIS A 20 -1.18 -0.40 -1.26
N ALA A 21 -1.14 -1.10 -2.40
CA ALA A 21 -2.31 -1.46 -3.18
C ALA A 21 -2.62 -2.95 -3.04
N LEU A 22 -3.84 -3.29 -2.61
CA LEU A 22 -4.39 -4.63 -2.66
C LEU A 22 -5.12 -4.79 -3.99
N ILE A 23 -4.59 -5.64 -4.85
CA ILE A 23 -5.04 -5.82 -6.23
C ILE A 23 -5.31 -7.30 -6.47
N LEU A 24 -6.49 -7.63 -6.97
CA LEU A 24 -6.85 -9.00 -7.31
C LEU A 24 -6.96 -9.17 -8.83
N ASN A 25 -6.54 -10.31 -9.33
CA ASN A 25 -6.88 -10.71 -10.69
C ASN A 25 -8.33 -11.24 -10.76
N ARG A 26 -8.79 -11.63 -11.95
CA ARG A 26 -10.13 -12.18 -12.14
C ARG A 26 -10.37 -13.49 -11.37
N ASP A 27 -9.33 -14.28 -11.10
CA ASP A 27 -9.44 -15.55 -10.37
C ASP A 27 -9.37 -15.36 -8.85
N GLY A 28 -9.22 -14.11 -8.36
CA GLY A 28 -9.13 -13.77 -6.95
C GLY A 28 -7.74 -13.94 -6.35
N ALA A 29 -6.71 -14.18 -7.18
CA ALA A 29 -5.33 -14.17 -6.72
C ALA A 29 -4.83 -12.74 -6.52
N LEU A 30 -4.01 -12.54 -5.50
CA LEU A 30 -3.45 -11.28 -5.07
C LEU A 30 -2.14 -10.97 -5.80
N LEU A 31 -2.00 -9.75 -6.29
CA LEU A 31 -0.75 -9.26 -6.84
C LEU A 31 0.23 -8.95 -5.71
N VAL A 32 1.38 -9.59 -5.74
CA VAL A 32 2.49 -9.36 -4.79
C VAL A 32 3.80 -9.21 -5.54
N ILE A 33 4.73 -8.51 -4.93
CA ILE A 33 6.05 -8.26 -5.50
C ILE A 33 7.16 -8.63 -4.51
N GLY A 34 8.28 -9.10 -5.03
CA GLY A 34 9.55 -9.12 -4.31
C GLY A 34 10.28 -7.80 -4.50
N THR A 35 10.99 -7.34 -3.50
CA THR A 35 11.81 -6.13 -3.60
C THR A 35 13.20 -6.34 -3.01
N THR A 36 14.17 -5.51 -3.43
CA THR A 36 15.52 -5.53 -2.86
C THR A 36 15.59 -5.04 -1.41
N HIS A 37 14.52 -4.43 -0.90
CA HIS A 37 14.51 -3.76 0.41
C HIS A 37 13.75 -4.52 1.49
N THR A 38 13.03 -5.58 1.13
CA THR A 38 12.21 -6.35 2.07
C THR A 38 12.47 -7.84 1.95
N THR A 39 12.39 -8.53 3.07
CA THR A 39 12.39 -10.00 3.09
C THR A 39 10.99 -10.52 2.81
N GLY A 40 10.87 -11.46 1.87
CA GLY A 40 9.59 -12.02 1.44
C GLY A 40 8.84 -11.10 0.48
N LEU A 41 7.66 -11.56 0.05
CA LEU A 41 6.81 -10.83 -0.87
C LEU A 41 5.95 -9.79 -0.13
N VAL A 42 5.61 -8.72 -0.81
CA VAL A 42 4.83 -7.61 -0.28
C VAL A 42 3.78 -7.16 -1.29
N LEU A 43 2.78 -6.39 -0.83
CA LEU A 43 1.89 -5.66 -1.73
C LEU A 43 2.67 -4.58 -2.48
N PRO A 44 2.32 -4.28 -3.74
CA PRO A 44 2.84 -3.10 -4.43
C PRO A 44 2.60 -1.83 -3.59
N GLY A 45 3.58 -0.96 -3.53
CA GLY A 45 3.48 0.25 -2.72
C GLY A 45 4.83 0.75 -2.22
N GLY A 46 4.77 1.74 -1.34
CA GLY A 46 5.96 2.33 -0.75
C GLY A 46 5.67 3.62 0.02
N PRO A 47 6.73 4.32 0.45
CA PRO A 47 6.60 5.54 1.24
C PRO A 47 6.07 6.72 0.42
N ALA A 48 5.25 7.56 1.07
CA ALA A 48 4.89 8.86 0.55
C ALA A 48 6.05 9.84 0.67
N GLU A 49 6.13 10.77 -0.28
CA GLU A 49 7.02 11.93 -0.23
C GLU A 49 6.39 13.05 0.63
N ALA A 50 7.19 14.06 0.95
CA ALA A 50 6.70 15.22 1.69
C ALA A 50 5.56 15.91 0.92
N ASN A 51 4.44 16.16 1.60
CA ASN A 51 3.23 16.76 1.04
C ASN A 51 2.56 15.98 -0.10
N GLU A 52 2.95 14.74 -0.33
CA GLU A 52 2.29 13.88 -1.31
C GLU A 52 0.95 13.34 -0.76
N LEU A 53 -0.09 13.41 -1.58
CA LEU A 53 -1.40 12.87 -1.20
C LEU A 53 -1.35 11.34 -1.10
N PRO A 54 -2.06 10.72 -0.13
CA PRO A 54 -2.00 9.27 0.12
C PRO A 54 -2.25 8.40 -1.11
N HIS A 55 -3.30 8.71 -1.88
CA HIS A 55 -3.63 7.94 -3.09
C HIS A 55 -2.68 8.23 -4.26
N HIS A 56 -2.02 9.39 -4.30
CA HIS A 56 -0.97 9.67 -5.27
C HIS A 56 0.29 8.86 -4.99
N ALA A 57 0.69 8.73 -3.71
CA ALA A 57 1.80 7.87 -3.32
C ALA A 57 1.52 6.41 -3.68
N ALA A 58 0.35 5.89 -3.31
CA ALA A 58 -0.06 4.54 -3.66
C ALA A 58 -0.05 4.32 -5.18
N ARG A 59 -0.61 5.26 -5.95
CA ARG A 59 -0.68 5.21 -7.41
C ARG A 59 0.72 5.25 -8.04
N ARG A 60 1.58 6.17 -7.61
CA ARG A 60 2.95 6.31 -8.14
C ARG A 60 3.75 5.03 -7.99
N HIS A 61 3.72 4.41 -6.80
CA HIS A 61 4.41 3.15 -6.58
C HIS A 61 3.80 2.00 -7.39
N THR A 62 2.47 1.90 -7.41
CA THR A 62 1.77 0.84 -8.15
C THR A 62 2.07 0.94 -9.64
N ASP A 63 2.00 2.13 -10.23
CA ASP A 63 2.34 2.37 -11.64
C ASP A 63 3.79 1.99 -11.92
N THR A 64 4.73 2.50 -11.14
CA THR A 64 6.16 2.21 -11.33
C THR A 64 6.46 0.72 -11.22
N GLN A 65 5.86 0.02 -10.26
CA GLN A 65 6.16 -1.37 -9.96
C GLN A 65 5.40 -2.37 -10.83
N THR A 66 4.22 -2.02 -11.34
CA THR A 66 3.31 -2.95 -12.03
C THR A 66 2.78 -2.46 -13.37
N GLY A 67 2.95 -1.19 -13.71
CA GLY A 67 2.38 -0.54 -14.89
C GLY A 67 0.88 -0.21 -14.75
N LEU A 68 0.29 -0.40 -13.56
CA LEU A 68 -1.13 -0.16 -13.34
C LEU A 68 -1.39 1.24 -12.79
N VAL A 69 -2.28 1.97 -13.46
CA VAL A 69 -2.79 3.27 -13.00
C VAL A 69 -4.20 3.06 -12.43
N LEU A 70 -4.30 3.07 -11.09
CA LEU A 70 -5.53 2.77 -10.36
C LEU A 70 -5.92 3.95 -9.45
N PRO A 71 -7.22 4.18 -9.17
CA PRO A 71 -7.66 5.33 -8.37
C PRO A 71 -7.27 5.25 -6.89
N LEU A 72 -7.28 4.07 -6.27
CA LEU A 72 -6.80 3.78 -4.90
C LEU A 72 -7.41 4.68 -3.79
N ARG A 73 -8.71 4.98 -3.88
CA ARG A 73 -9.41 5.94 -3.00
C ARG A 73 -10.09 5.32 -1.77
N LYS A 74 -10.08 3.99 -1.65
CA LYS A 74 -10.69 3.27 -0.52
C LYS A 74 -9.61 2.62 0.31
N ILE A 75 -9.66 2.78 1.63
CA ILE A 75 -8.71 2.20 2.57
C ILE A 75 -9.35 0.98 3.21
N LEU A 76 -8.68 -0.16 3.10
CA LEU A 76 -9.11 -1.44 3.67
C LEU A 76 -8.52 -1.70 5.06
N ALA A 77 -7.31 -1.23 5.31
CA ALA A 77 -6.63 -1.39 6.58
C ALA A 77 -5.64 -0.26 6.81
N THR A 78 -5.47 0.09 8.08
CA THR A 78 -4.37 0.92 8.58
C THR A 78 -3.60 0.12 9.63
N ASP A 79 -2.28 0.27 9.65
CA ASP A 79 -1.43 -0.45 10.57
C ASP A 79 -0.32 0.47 11.08
N HIS A 80 -0.08 0.47 12.39
CA HIS A 80 0.97 1.22 13.04
C HIS A 80 2.12 0.30 13.43
N THR A 81 3.29 0.52 12.86
CA THR A 81 4.49 -0.26 13.16
C THR A 81 5.48 0.60 13.93
N PRO A 82 5.58 0.42 15.26
CA PRO A 82 6.61 1.08 16.03
C PRO A 82 7.99 0.53 15.67
N THR A 83 8.99 1.40 15.66
CA THR A 83 10.38 1.00 15.43
C THR A 83 11.29 1.69 16.44
N ARG A 84 12.48 1.11 16.70
CA ARG A 84 13.46 1.67 17.63
C ARG A 84 14.52 2.54 16.94
N LEU A 85 14.83 2.24 15.67
CA LEU A 85 15.96 2.84 14.95
C LEU A 85 15.54 3.87 13.90
N LEU A 86 14.29 3.80 13.42
CA LEU A 86 13.74 4.67 12.41
C LEU A 86 12.48 5.34 12.96
N PRO A 87 12.01 6.44 12.35
CA PRO A 87 10.68 6.95 12.67
C PRO A 87 9.63 5.85 12.49
N GLU A 88 8.69 5.77 13.42
CA GLU A 88 7.56 4.84 13.35
C GLU A 88 6.84 4.93 12.00
N ALA A 89 6.20 3.85 11.57
CA ALA A 89 5.53 3.79 10.28
C ALA A 89 4.01 3.59 10.43
N LEU A 90 3.27 4.35 9.65
CA LEU A 90 1.86 4.08 9.38
C LEU A 90 1.76 3.46 7.99
N HIS A 91 1.06 2.34 7.90
CA HIS A 91 0.80 1.64 6.64
C HIS A 91 -0.68 1.72 6.31
N PHE A 92 -0.98 2.07 5.07
CA PHE A 92 -2.34 2.14 4.54
C PHE A 92 -2.47 1.16 3.39
N VAL A 93 -3.45 0.27 3.44
CA VAL A 93 -3.75 -0.66 2.35
C VAL A 93 -4.96 -0.12 1.60
N HIS A 94 -4.73 0.27 0.36
CA HIS A 94 -5.76 0.79 -0.55
C HIS A 94 -6.35 -0.33 -1.40
N TRP A 95 -7.65 -0.25 -1.67
CA TRP A 95 -8.30 -1.13 -2.61
C TRP A 95 -7.97 -0.75 -4.06
N GLY A 96 -7.26 -1.61 -4.76
CA GLY A 96 -6.87 -1.43 -6.16
C GLY A 96 -7.83 -2.02 -7.17
N GLY A 97 -8.80 -2.79 -6.71
CA GLY A 97 -9.81 -3.40 -7.58
C GLY A 97 -9.45 -4.82 -8.03
N ARG A 98 -10.40 -5.39 -8.75
CA ARG A 98 -10.25 -6.66 -9.50
C ARG A 98 -9.92 -6.29 -10.95
N LEU A 99 -8.81 -6.81 -11.46
CA LEU A 99 -8.31 -6.44 -12.78
C LEU A 99 -9.14 -7.04 -13.90
N SER A 100 -9.24 -6.28 -14.99
CA SER A 100 -9.68 -6.78 -16.29
C SER A 100 -8.56 -7.58 -16.98
N PRO A 101 -8.87 -8.42 -17.99
CA PRO A 101 -7.85 -9.11 -18.78
C PRO A 101 -6.79 -8.18 -19.40
N ALA A 102 -7.20 -6.98 -19.83
CA ALA A 102 -6.29 -5.98 -20.39
C ALA A 102 -5.30 -5.46 -19.33
N GLN A 103 -5.76 -5.23 -18.10
CA GLN A 103 -4.92 -4.81 -16.99
C GLN A 103 -3.96 -5.92 -16.53
N GLU A 104 -4.42 -7.18 -16.48
CA GLU A 104 -3.53 -8.33 -16.22
C GLU A 104 -2.43 -8.44 -17.28
N SER A 105 -2.78 -8.21 -18.56
CA SER A 105 -1.80 -8.16 -19.66
C SER A 105 -0.81 -7.00 -19.51
N THR A 106 -1.25 -5.87 -18.96
CA THR A 106 -0.36 -4.74 -18.65
C THR A 106 0.70 -5.15 -17.63
N VAL A 107 0.28 -5.79 -16.52
CA VAL A 107 1.21 -6.31 -15.50
C VAL A 107 2.21 -7.30 -16.11
N ALA A 108 1.73 -8.24 -16.94
CA ALA A 108 2.57 -9.27 -17.55
C ALA A 108 3.65 -8.72 -18.51
N ARG A 109 3.36 -7.59 -19.16
CA ARG A 109 4.28 -6.93 -20.11
C ARG A 109 5.13 -5.84 -19.48
N HIS A 110 4.76 -5.39 -18.28
CA HIS A 110 5.48 -4.32 -17.60
C HIS A 110 6.90 -4.75 -17.25
N ARG A 111 7.83 -3.82 -17.38
CA ARG A 111 9.22 -4.00 -16.98
C ARG A 111 9.50 -3.11 -15.76
N PRO A 112 9.37 -3.66 -14.56
CA PRO A 112 9.56 -2.89 -13.34
C PRO A 112 11.04 -2.48 -13.18
N PRO A 113 11.32 -1.48 -12.32
CA PRO A 113 12.69 -1.10 -11.99
C PRO A 113 13.42 -2.27 -11.29
N HIS A 114 14.75 -2.22 -11.29
CA HIS A 114 15.61 -3.26 -10.70
C HIS A 114 15.37 -3.50 -9.19
N THR A 115 14.72 -2.57 -8.51
CA THR A 115 14.31 -2.72 -7.10
C THR A 115 13.18 -3.71 -6.90
N VAL A 116 12.44 -4.06 -7.96
CA VAL A 116 11.43 -5.11 -7.96
C VAL A 116 12.08 -6.38 -8.51
N THR A 117 12.18 -7.40 -7.70
CA THR A 117 12.89 -8.66 -8.02
C THR A 117 11.98 -9.75 -8.55
N ALA A 118 10.68 -9.65 -8.28
CA ALA A 118 9.67 -10.62 -8.71
C ALA A 118 8.27 -9.99 -8.72
N VAL A 119 7.39 -10.54 -9.55
CA VAL A 119 5.96 -10.21 -9.59
C VAL A 119 5.18 -11.52 -9.63
N HIS A 120 4.26 -11.72 -8.69
CA HIS A 120 3.50 -12.96 -8.57
C HIS A 120 2.02 -12.72 -8.32
N TRP A 121 1.22 -13.68 -8.71
CA TRP A 121 -0.18 -13.82 -8.32
C TRP A 121 -0.30 -14.97 -7.33
N LEU A 122 -0.76 -14.68 -6.11
CA LEU A 122 -0.86 -15.69 -5.05
C LEU A 122 -2.27 -15.77 -4.49
N HIS A 123 -2.74 -16.98 -4.26
CA HIS A 123 -3.95 -17.20 -3.48
C HIS A 123 -3.69 -17.00 -1.99
N ARG A 124 -4.74 -16.67 -1.25
CA ARG A 124 -4.67 -16.38 0.20
C ARG A 124 -3.92 -17.45 0.99
N THR A 125 -4.09 -18.73 0.62
CA THR A 125 -3.45 -19.88 1.29
C THR A 125 -1.92 -19.90 1.15
N GLN A 126 -1.37 -19.19 0.19
CA GLN A 126 0.07 -19.15 -0.09
C GLN A 126 0.78 -17.98 0.61
N LEU A 127 0.03 -17.03 1.17
CA LEU A 127 0.59 -15.78 1.69
C LEU A 127 1.43 -15.98 2.96
N ALA A 128 1.02 -16.91 3.82
CA ALA A 128 1.70 -17.17 5.09
C ALA A 128 3.16 -17.63 4.89
N ASP A 129 3.41 -18.44 3.85
CA ASP A 129 4.72 -19.02 3.57
C ASP A 129 5.62 -18.09 2.74
N THR A 130 5.06 -17.02 2.17
CA THR A 130 5.77 -16.17 1.21
C THR A 130 5.99 -14.74 1.69
N MET A 131 5.20 -14.26 2.63
CA MET A 131 5.26 -12.91 3.18
C MET A 131 5.91 -12.90 4.57
N HIS A 132 6.60 -11.81 4.90
CA HIS A 132 6.99 -11.55 6.29
C HIS A 132 5.74 -11.50 7.19
N PRO A 133 5.78 -12.00 8.44
CA PRO A 133 4.60 -12.12 9.31
C PRO A 133 3.77 -10.83 9.44
N ASP A 134 4.40 -9.67 9.55
CA ASP A 134 3.69 -8.38 9.67
C ASP A 134 2.93 -8.04 8.37
N HIS A 135 3.56 -8.25 7.22
CA HIS A 135 2.95 -8.04 5.92
C HIS A 135 1.80 -9.02 5.69
N HIS A 136 1.99 -10.29 6.05
CA HIS A 136 0.94 -11.31 5.98
C HIS A 136 -0.28 -10.93 6.81
N ARG A 137 -0.11 -10.58 8.09
CA ARG A 137 -1.22 -10.19 8.97
C ARG A 137 -1.98 -8.98 8.44
N ARG A 138 -1.26 -7.92 8.05
CA ARG A 138 -1.85 -6.71 7.46
C ARG A 138 -2.66 -7.03 6.20
N THR A 139 -2.10 -7.81 5.29
CA THR A 139 -2.75 -8.23 4.05
C THR A 139 -3.98 -9.08 4.32
N THR A 140 -3.92 -9.99 5.27
CA THR A 140 -5.05 -10.84 5.67
C THR A 140 -6.21 -10.02 6.22
N HIS A 141 -5.94 -9.05 7.11
CA HIS A 141 -6.97 -8.15 7.62
C HIS A 141 -7.59 -7.28 6.53
N ALA A 142 -6.80 -6.82 5.56
CA ALA A 142 -7.31 -6.07 4.42
C ALA A 142 -8.22 -6.93 3.51
N LEU A 143 -7.85 -8.19 3.27
CA LEU A 143 -8.70 -9.15 2.55
C LEU A 143 -9.99 -9.46 3.30
N ASP A 144 -9.93 -9.60 4.63
CA ASP A 144 -11.13 -9.81 5.46
C ASP A 144 -12.04 -8.59 5.43
N ALA A 145 -11.50 -7.38 5.48
CA ALA A 145 -12.28 -6.16 5.34
C ALA A 145 -12.98 -6.10 3.98
N LEU A 146 -12.25 -6.43 2.91
CA LEU A 146 -12.82 -6.49 1.56
C LEU A 146 -13.96 -7.50 1.46
N THR A 147 -13.80 -8.71 2.02
CA THR A 147 -14.83 -9.76 2.03
C THR A 147 -16.09 -9.31 2.77
N ARG A 148 -15.95 -8.54 3.85
CA ARG A 148 -17.07 -7.96 4.60
C ARG A 148 -17.67 -6.69 3.98
N GLY A 149 -17.11 -6.21 2.86
CA GLY A 149 -17.49 -4.94 2.26
C GLY A 149 -17.13 -3.71 3.11
N ALA A 150 -16.20 -3.88 4.07
CA ALA A 150 -15.77 -2.80 4.95
C ALA A 150 -14.60 -2.03 4.34
N HIS A 151 -14.75 -0.72 4.25
CA HIS A 151 -13.69 0.19 3.84
C HIS A 151 -13.94 1.59 4.40
N LEU A 152 -12.89 2.39 4.46
CA LEU A 152 -12.95 3.81 4.79
C LEU A 152 -12.74 4.64 3.53
N PRO A 153 -13.49 5.74 3.34
CA PRO A 153 -13.19 6.67 2.28
C PRO A 153 -11.87 7.40 2.59
N LEU A 154 -11.10 7.69 1.56
CA LEU A 154 -10.02 8.64 1.70
C LEU A 154 -10.60 10.05 1.63
N LEU A 155 -10.37 10.84 2.67
CA LEU A 155 -10.82 12.23 2.76
C LEU A 155 -9.61 13.17 2.60
N LEU A 156 -9.83 14.28 1.90
CA LEU A 156 -8.94 15.43 1.82
C LEU A 156 -9.71 16.64 2.32
N HIS A 157 -9.24 17.26 3.38
CA HIS A 157 -9.94 18.38 4.05
C HIS A 157 -11.41 18.06 4.42
N GLY A 158 -11.68 16.80 4.80
CA GLY A 158 -13.02 16.36 5.19
C GLY A 158 -13.95 15.97 4.03
N THR A 159 -13.51 16.06 2.79
CA THR A 159 -14.25 15.65 1.58
C THR A 159 -13.61 14.41 0.94
N PRO A 160 -14.41 13.49 0.36
CA PRO A 160 -13.85 12.36 -0.38
C PRO A 160 -12.89 12.81 -1.49
N ALA A 161 -11.77 12.11 -1.63
CA ALA A 161 -10.82 12.34 -2.72
C ALA A 161 -11.46 11.97 -4.07
N GLU A 162 -11.39 12.89 -5.03
CA GLU A 162 -11.89 12.69 -6.40
C GLU A 162 -10.96 11.82 -7.26
#